data_08742e16ba0ef4b00c607ba7ec88880e
#
_entry.id   08742e16ba0ef4b00c607ba7ec88880e
#
_cell.length_a   1.000
_cell.length_b   1.000
_cell.length_c   1.000
_cell.angle_alpha   90.00
_cell.angle_beta   90.00
_cell.angle_gamma   90.00
#
_symmetry.space_group_name_H-M   'P 1'
#
loop_
_entity.id
_entity.type
_entity.pdbx_description
1 polymer ?
#
loop_
_entity_poly.entity_id
_entity_poly.type
_entity_poly.pdbx_seq_one_letter_code
_entity_poly.pdbx_strand_id
1 'polypeptide(L)'
;MPQRIAIIDDERSVRSGLSNLLQSEGYATEAFDSAEGFLSHPTALTDAALVIADIRLQGMNGLEMLDRLHLIASSPPPIIFISGHADDNIERYAVDNGAVAFLRKPINVDVLLGHIQRALAT
;
A
#
# COMPACT_ATOMS: atom_id res chain seq x y z
N MET A 1 -9.90 -18.04 4.91
CA MET A 1 -8.76 -17.25 5.42
C MET A 1 -8.97 -15.80 5.02
N PRO A 2 -8.85 -14.85 5.94
CA PRO A 2 -8.96 -13.44 5.55
C PRO A 2 -7.79 -13.06 4.66
N GLN A 3 -8.07 -12.18 3.70
CA GLN A 3 -7.02 -11.63 2.85
C GLN A 3 -6.17 -10.66 3.66
N ARG A 4 -4.86 -10.67 3.41
CA ARG A 4 -3.92 -9.85 4.16
C ARG A 4 -3.55 -8.60 3.37
N ILE A 5 -3.59 -7.46 4.05
CA ILE A 5 -3.19 -6.18 3.49
C ILE A 5 -1.94 -5.70 4.21
N ALA A 6 -0.89 -5.42 3.46
CA ALA A 6 0.33 -4.82 3.98
C ALA A 6 0.16 -3.30 4.00
N ILE A 7 0.53 -2.67 5.11
CA ILE A 7 0.44 -1.23 5.30
C ILE A 7 1.84 -0.69 5.52
N ILE A 8 2.28 0.23 4.66
CA ILE A 8 3.63 0.79 4.74
C ILE A 8 3.53 2.30 4.87
N ASP A 9 3.85 2.81 6.04
CA ASP A 9 3.82 4.25 6.33
C ASP A 9 4.77 4.50 7.50
N ASP A 10 5.54 5.58 7.46
CA ASP A 10 6.46 5.91 8.55
C ASP A 10 5.78 6.61 9.72
N GLU A 11 4.52 6.99 9.59
CA GLU A 11 3.73 7.56 10.68
C GLU A 11 2.96 6.46 11.42
N ARG A 12 3.25 6.31 12.70
CA ARG A 12 2.62 5.27 13.52
C ARG A 12 1.10 5.43 13.59
N SER A 13 0.61 6.66 13.69
CA SER A 13 -0.83 6.92 13.76
C SER A 13 -1.56 6.48 12.51
N VAL A 14 -0.94 6.64 11.35
CA VAL A 14 -1.52 6.19 10.07
C VAL A 14 -1.56 4.66 10.03
N ARG A 15 -0.46 4.00 10.40
CA ARG A 15 -0.41 2.53 10.45
C ARG A 15 -1.49 1.97 11.37
N SER A 16 -1.59 2.51 12.58
CA SER A 16 -2.57 2.04 13.57
C SER A 16 -4.00 2.27 13.11
N GLY A 17 -4.28 3.46 12.58
CA GLY A 17 -5.61 3.82 12.10
C GLY A 17 -6.07 2.94 10.95
N LEU A 18 -5.20 2.73 9.97
CA LEU A 18 -5.52 1.86 8.83
C LEU A 18 -5.67 0.41 9.26
N SER A 19 -4.79 -0.07 10.14
CA SER A 19 -4.86 -1.44 10.62
C SER A 19 -6.17 -1.70 11.35
N ASN A 20 -6.57 -0.80 12.23
CA ASN A 20 -7.83 -0.93 12.97
C ASN A 20 -9.04 -0.91 12.02
N LEU A 21 -9.04 0.02 11.08
CA LEU A 21 -10.12 0.11 10.09
C LEU A 21 -10.25 -1.18 9.29
N LEU A 22 -9.14 -1.66 8.74
CA LEU A 22 -9.17 -2.82 7.85
C LEU A 22 -9.50 -4.11 8.61
N GLN A 23 -9.03 -4.25 9.84
CA GLN A 23 -9.41 -5.39 10.67
C GLN A 23 -10.90 -5.38 10.97
N SER A 24 -11.49 -4.20 11.18
CA SER A 24 -12.94 -4.11 11.40
C SER A 24 -13.74 -4.51 10.16
N GLU A 25 -13.12 -4.43 8.98
CA GLU A 25 -13.75 -4.85 7.71
C GLU A 25 -13.44 -6.31 7.35
N GLY A 26 -12.78 -7.05 8.23
CA GLY A 26 -12.53 -8.47 8.05
C GLY A 26 -11.20 -8.83 7.38
N TYR A 27 -10.32 -7.85 7.16
CA TYR A 27 -9.00 -8.13 6.58
C TYR A 27 -7.98 -8.42 7.67
N ALA A 28 -6.99 -9.24 7.37
CA ALA A 28 -5.78 -9.34 8.17
C ALA A 28 -4.84 -8.20 7.75
N THR A 29 -4.03 -7.69 8.68
CA THR A 29 -3.11 -6.60 8.36
C THR A 29 -1.72 -6.91 8.88
N GLU A 30 -0.73 -6.38 8.18
CA GLU A 30 0.65 -6.39 8.64
C GLU A 30 1.25 -5.03 8.30
N ALA A 31 1.81 -4.35 9.30
CA ALA A 31 2.26 -2.97 9.15
C ALA A 31 3.78 -2.88 9.18
N PHE A 32 4.31 -2.00 8.35
CA PHE A 32 5.75 -1.74 8.22
C PHE A 32 5.98 -0.24 8.26
N ASP A 33 7.09 0.17 8.86
CA ASP A 33 7.46 1.59 8.93
C ASP A 33 8.35 2.02 7.76
N SER A 34 8.75 1.09 6.90
CA SER A 34 9.61 1.38 5.75
C SER A 34 9.35 0.41 4.60
N ALA A 35 9.69 0.86 3.40
CA ALA A 35 9.64 -0.01 2.21
C ALA A 35 10.67 -1.13 2.33
N GLU A 36 11.85 -0.81 2.83
CA GLU A 36 12.91 -1.81 3.04
C GLU A 36 12.46 -2.93 3.96
N GLY A 37 11.76 -2.57 5.06
CA GLY A 37 11.25 -3.56 5.99
C GLY A 37 10.25 -4.51 5.34
N PHE A 38 9.38 -3.98 4.49
CA PHE A 38 8.42 -4.81 3.75
C PHE A 38 9.13 -5.72 2.75
N LEU A 39 10.03 -5.16 1.94
CA LEU A 39 10.70 -5.91 0.88
C LEU A 39 11.62 -6.99 1.42
N SER A 40 12.20 -6.81 2.60
CA SER A 40 13.11 -7.77 3.22
C SER A 40 12.42 -8.79 4.11
N HIS A 41 11.12 -8.64 4.37
CA HIS A 41 10.39 -9.59 5.20
C HIS A 41 10.22 -10.91 4.43
N PRO A 42 10.52 -12.06 5.06
CA PRO A 42 10.58 -13.33 4.32
C PRO A 42 9.30 -13.74 3.59
N THR A 43 8.14 -13.41 4.14
CA THR A 43 6.86 -13.83 3.57
C THR A 43 5.90 -12.69 3.26
N ALA A 44 6.22 -11.45 3.64
CA ALA A 44 5.27 -10.35 3.50
C ALA A 44 4.84 -10.13 2.05
N LEU A 45 5.79 -10.20 1.12
CA LEU A 45 5.51 -9.97 -0.29
C LEU A 45 4.57 -11.05 -0.87
N THR A 46 4.79 -12.31 -0.51
CA THR A 46 3.98 -13.41 -1.03
C THR A 46 2.64 -13.52 -0.31
N ASP A 47 2.57 -13.08 0.95
CA ASP A 47 1.35 -13.18 1.76
C ASP A 47 0.40 -12.02 1.54
N ALA A 48 0.89 -10.89 1.04
CA ALA A 48 0.06 -9.71 0.86
C ALA A 48 -0.86 -9.88 -0.36
N ALA A 49 -2.16 -9.75 -0.13
CA ALA A 49 -3.13 -9.69 -1.22
C ALA A 49 -3.21 -8.29 -1.82
N LEU A 50 -2.82 -7.28 -1.05
CA LEU A 50 -2.83 -5.89 -1.47
C LEU A 50 -1.87 -5.12 -0.58
N VAL A 51 -1.27 -4.06 -1.13
CA VAL A 51 -0.36 -3.17 -0.41
C VAL A 51 -0.96 -1.76 -0.39
N ILE A 52 -0.94 -1.12 0.78
CA ILE A 52 -1.23 0.31 0.92
C ILE A 52 0.06 0.97 1.39
N ALA A 53 0.56 1.91 0.64
CA ALA A 53 1.87 2.51 0.95
C ALA A 53 1.85 4.03 0.78
N ASP A 54 2.53 4.72 1.68
CA ASP A 54 2.81 6.14 1.50
C ASP A 54 3.92 6.30 0.44
N ILE A 55 3.84 7.37 -0.32
CA ILE A 55 4.89 7.73 -1.27
C ILE A 55 6.12 8.24 -0.54
N ARG A 56 5.93 9.12 0.47
CA ARG A 56 7.04 9.75 1.19
C ARG A 56 7.42 8.93 2.39
N LEU A 57 8.36 8.04 2.19
CA LEU A 57 8.94 7.21 3.22
C LEU A 57 10.40 7.61 3.41
N GLN A 58 10.94 7.45 4.62
CA GLN A 58 12.38 7.60 4.85
C GLN A 58 13.12 6.45 4.19
N GLY A 59 14.29 6.74 3.61
CA GLY A 59 15.02 5.76 2.83
C GLY A 59 14.38 5.57 1.46
N MET A 60 14.07 4.32 1.10
CA MET A 60 13.39 4.03 -0.16
C MET A 60 11.98 4.59 -0.13
N ASN A 61 11.61 5.41 -1.11
CA ASN A 61 10.26 5.95 -1.19
C ASN A 61 9.29 4.96 -1.88
N GLY A 62 8.00 5.32 -1.91
CA GLY A 62 6.99 4.42 -2.44
C GLY A 62 7.15 4.12 -3.93
N LEU A 63 7.61 5.09 -4.73
CA LEU A 63 7.83 4.87 -6.16
C LEU A 63 9.01 3.94 -6.42
N GLU A 64 10.08 4.11 -5.65
CA GLU A 64 11.23 3.20 -5.72
C GLU A 64 10.84 1.78 -5.32
N MET A 65 9.97 1.66 -4.30
CA MET A 65 9.45 0.37 -3.89
C MET A 65 8.64 -0.28 -5.02
N LEU A 66 7.81 0.49 -5.71
CA LEU A 66 7.02 -0.01 -6.84
C LEU A 66 7.93 -0.56 -7.94
N ASP A 67 8.98 0.20 -8.30
CA ASP A 67 9.95 -0.25 -9.29
C ASP A 67 10.64 -1.55 -8.85
N ARG A 68 11.01 -1.63 -7.57
CA ARG A 68 11.66 -2.82 -7.03
C ARG A 68 10.74 -4.03 -7.05
N LEU A 69 9.46 -3.82 -6.75
CA LEU A 69 8.47 -4.91 -6.79
C LEU A 69 8.36 -5.52 -8.18
N HIS A 70 8.40 -4.69 -9.22
CA HIS A 70 8.34 -5.17 -10.60
C HIS A 70 9.59 -5.97 -10.99
N LEU A 71 10.72 -5.73 -10.31
CA LEU A 71 11.95 -6.47 -10.58
C LEU A 71 12.00 -7.81 -9.85
N ILE A 72 11.45 -7.90 -8.65
CA ILE A 72 11.64 -9.07 -7.79
C ILE A 72 10.44 -10.01 -7.74
N ALA A 73 9.29 -9.58 -8.25
CA ALA A 73 8.08 -10.39 -8.22
C ALA A 73 7.50 -10.53 -9.62
N SER A 74 7.22 -11.77 -10.04
CA SER A 74 6.59 -12.03 -11.34
C SER A 74 5.14 -11.56 -11.36
N SER A 75 4.48 -11.57 -10.21
CA SER A 75 3.10 -11.13 -10.05
C SER A 75 2.99 -10.34 -8.75
N PRO A 76 3.40 -9.07 -8.75
CA PRO A 76 3.36 -8.27 -7.52
C PRO A 76 1.91 -8.03 -7.08
N PRO A 77 1.66 -7.91 -5.76
CA PRO A 77 0.32 -7.59 -5.29
C PRO A 77 -0.11 -6.20 -5.78
N PRO A 78 -1.42 -5.98 -5.94
CA PRO A 78 -1.90 -4.64 -6.28
C PRO A 78 -1.53 -3.65 -5.18
N ILE A 79 -1.23 -2.42 -5.58
CA ILE A 79 -0.78 -1.39 -4.65
C ILE A 79 -1.66 -0.15 -4.76
N ILE A 80 -2.05 0.38 -3.61
CA ILE A 80 -2.73 1.67 -3.48
C ILE A 80 -1.77 2.61 -2.77
N PHE A 81 -1.44 3.73 -3.40
CA PHE A 81 -0.61 4.74 -2.76
C PHE A 81 -1.47 5.76 -2.03
N ILE A 82 -0.95 6.24 -0.90
CA ILE A 82 -1.51 7.36 -0.15
C ILE A 82 -0.42 8.41 0.02
N SER A 83 -0.78 9.69 0.00
CA SER A 83 0.21 10.74 0.17
C SER A 83 -0.40 12.05 0.66
N GLY A 84 0.31 12.72 1.57
CA GLY A 84 -0.04 14.06 2.01
C GLY A 84 0.55 15.16 1.15
N HIS A 85 1.50 14.83 0.28
CA HIS A 85 2.27 15.80 -0.51
C HIS A 85 2.40 15.35 -1.96
N ALA A 86 1.30 14.97 -2.57
CA ALA A 86 1.31 14.50 -3.94
C ALA A 86 1.25 15.66 -4.92
N ASP A 87 2.05 15.59 -5.98
CA ASP A 87 1.81 16.39 -7.17
C ASP A 87 1.30 15.49 -8.31
N ASP A 88 0.81 16.11 -9.37
CA ASP A 88 0.20 15.38 -10.48
C ASP A 88 1.20 14.49 -11.21
N ASN A 89 2.47 14.84 -11.22
CA ASN A 89 3.50 14.03 -11.87
C ASN A 89 3.76 12.75 -11.09
N ILE A 90 3.78 12.81 -9.76
CA ILE A 90 3.93 11.64 -8.90
C ILE A 90 2.73 10.70 -9.07
N GLU A 91 1.53 11.25 -9.05
CA GLU A 91 0.32 10.46 -9.24
C GLU A 91 0.32 9.77 -10.60
N ARG A 92 0.67 10.50 -11.66
CA ARG A 92 0.72 9.95 -13.01
C ARG A 92 1.75 8.82 -13.12
N TYR A 93 2.94 9.03 -12.55
CA TYR A 93 3.97 8.00 -12.55
C TYR A 93 3.48 6.73 -11.87
N ALA A 94 2.86 6.86 -10.69
CA ALA A 94 2.37 5.72 -9.94
C ALA A 94 1.32 4.93 -10.74
N VAL A 95 0.34 5.62 -11.30
CA VAL A 95 -0.73 4.99 -12.06
C VAL A 95 -0.19 4.36 -13.35
N ASP A 96 0.67 5.07 -14.07
CA ASP A 96 1.27 4.56 -15.32
C ASP A 96 2.13 3.32 -15.07
N ASN A 97 2.66 3.16 -13.88
CA ASN A 97 3.46 2.00 -13.51
C ASN A 97 2.67 0.94 -12.74
N GLY A 98 1.35 0.99 -12.79
CA GLY A 98 0.50 -0.11 -12.36
C GLY A 98 -0.15 0.02 -10.99
N ALA A 99 -0.04 1.18 -10.33
CA ALA A 99 -0.77 1.38 -9.09
C ALA A 99 -2.28 1.33 -9.36
N VAL A 100 -3.00 0.66 -8.46
CA VAL A 100 -4.46 0.53 -8.57
C VAL A 100 -5.14 1.87 -8.35
N ALA A 101 -4.63 2.64 -7.40
CA ALA A 101 -5.17 3.94 -7.04
C ALA A 101 -4.12 4.79 -6.35
N PHE A 102 -4.35 6.09 -6.34
CA PHE A 102 -3.54 7.06 -5.65
C PHE A 102 -4.48 7.98 -4.89
N LEU A 103 -4.40 7.96 -3.55
CA LEU A 103 -5.29 8.71 -2.69
C LEU A 103 -4.51 9.77 -1.92
N ARG A 104 -5.10 10.96 -1.80
CA ARG A 104 -4.48 12.07 -1.07
C ARG A 104 -4.98 12.08 0.37
N LYS A 105 -4.09 12.36 1.31
CA LYS A 105 -4.44 12.53 2.71
C LYS A 105 -5.14 13.89 2.90
N PRO A 106 -6.16 14.00 3.76
CA PRO A 106 -6.73 12.94 4.59
C PRO A 106 -7.53 11.94 3.76
N ILE A 107 -7.43 10.67 4.12
CA ILE A 107 -8.01 9.59 3.33
C ILE A 107 -9.53 9.56 3.53
N ASN A 108 -10.27 9.52 2.42
CA ASN A 108 -11.69 9.23 2.46
C ASN A 108 -11.87 7.71 2.62
N VAL A 109 -12.44 7.30 3.75
CA VAL A 109 -12.54 5.87 4.10
C VAL A 109 -13.38 5.11 3.08
N ASP A 110 -14.50 5.66 2.65
CA ASP A 110 -15.38 4.97 1.70
C ASP A 110 -14.71 4.79 0.34
N VAL A 111 -13.96 5.78 -0.11
CA VAL A 111 -13.21 5.71 -1.36
C VAL A 111 -12.12 4.64 -1.26
N LEU A 112 -11.38 4.63 -0.15
CA LEU A 112 -10.34 3.61 0.08
C LEU A 112 -10.95 2.21 0.08
N LEU A 113 -12.00 1.98 0.85
CA LEU A 113 -12.64 0.67 0.94
C LEU A 113 -13.18 0.22 -0.43
N GLY A 114 -13.71 1.15 -1.21
CA GLY A 114 -14.17 0.84 -2.56
C GLY A 114 -13.04 0.35 -3.47
N HIS A 115 -11.88 1.00 -3.42
CA HIS A 115 -10.72 0.54 -4.20
C HIS A 115 -10.23 -0.81 -3.74
N ILE A 116 -10.19 -1.05 -2.43
CA ILE A 116 -9.77 -2.34 -1.88
C ILE A 116 -10.71 -3.45 -2.34
N GLN A 117 -12.00 -3.23 -2.23
CA GLN A 117 -13.01 -4.22 -2.62
C GLN A 117 -12.88 -4.58 -4.09
N ARG A 118 -12.70 -3.60 -4.96
CA ARG A 118 -12.54 -3.85 -6.40
C ARG A 118 -11.23 -4.57 -6.71
N ALA A 119 -10.16 -4.21 -6.04
CA ALA A 119 -8.85 -4.83 -6.27
C ALA A 119 -8.82 -6.30 -5.81
N LEU A 120 -9.55 -6.64 -4.76
CA LEU A 120 -9.58 -7.98 -4.19
C LEU A 120 -10.77 -8.81 -4.65
N ALA A 121 -11.66 -8.25 -5.44
CA ALA A 121 -12.78 -8.98 -6.02
C ALA A 121 -12.25 -9.99 -7.06
N THR A 122 -12.77 -11.18 -7.01
CA THR A 122 -12.41 -12.23 -7.95
C THR A 122 -13.61 -12.68 -8.76
#